data_b95e49d7e19580db4083f72ac1c2697e
#
_entry.id   b95e49d7e19580db4083f72ac1c2697e
#
_cell.length_a   1.000
_cell.length_b   1.000
_cell.length_c   1.000
_cell.angle_alpha   90.00
_cell.angle_beta   90.00
_cell.angle_gamma   90.00
#
_symmetry.space_group_name_H-M   'P 1'
#
loop_
_entity.id
_entity.type
_entity.pdbx_description
1 polymer ?
#
loop_
_entity_poly.entity_id
_entity_poly.type
_entity_poly.pdbx_seq_one_letter_code
_entity_poly.pdbx_strand_id
1 'polypeptide(L)'
;MHLSRHPTSYPTRYQEIAARLEQELRHHYRCGDYLPAEQQLATRFDVNRHTLRRAIDQLVERGWVQRRQGVGVLVLMRPIDYPLNAQARFSQNLLEQGSDPTSEKLLSVLRPASAHVAEAFGINEGENVIHLRTLRRVNGVALCLIDHYFADLRFWPVLQTFSHGSLHDLLRDRLDVELTRVRTKISARRAQAKESKLLEIPNMAPLLCVRTLNSREGVSLTAEYSVSLTRADMIEFTMEH
;
A
#
# COMPACT_ATOMS: atom_id res chain seq x y z
N MET A 1 -45.81 -5.99 23.85
CA MET A 1 -44.71 -5.14 23.39
C MET A 1 -43.46 -5.53 24.16
N HIS A 2 -42.72 -6.56 23.66
CA HIS A 2 -41.53 -7.11 24.31
C HIS A 2 -40.29 -6.46 23.66
N LEU A 3 -39.65 -5.56 24.41
CA LEU A 3 -38.36 -4.99 24.05
C LEU A 3 -37.27 -6.04 24.35
N SER A 4 -36.77 -6.70 23.31
CA SER A 4 -35.57 -7.55 23.39
C SER A 4 -34.34 -6.65 23.65
N ARG A 5 -33.88 -6.67 24.89
CA ARG A 5 -32.56 -6.11 25.25
C ARG A 5 -31.49 -7.06 24.69
N HIS A 6 -30.76 -6.66 23.69
CA HIS A 6 -29.50 -7.28 23.33
C HIS A 6 -28.50 -7.07 24.49
N PRO A 7 -27.90 -8.13 25.04
CA PRO A 7 -26.86 -7.95 26.04
C PRO A 7 -25.61 -7.41 25.33
N THR A 8 -25.19 -6.21 25.65
CA THR A 8 -23.84 -5.69 25.39
C THR A 8 -22.86 -6.58 26.15
N SER A 9 -22.31 -7.60 25.50
CA SER A 9 -21.28 -8.43 26.11
C SER A 9 -19.99 -7.59 26.19
N TYR A 10 -19.55 -7.30 27.41
CA TYR A 10 -18.23 -6.72 27.64
C TYR A 10 -17.14 -7.64 27.04
N PRO A 11 -16.10 -7.07 26.43
CA PRO A 11 -15.02 -7.86 25.88
C PRO A 11 -14.40 -8.73 26.97
N THR A 12 -14.15 -9.99 26.67
CA THR A 12 -13.47 -10.90 27.59
C THR A 12 -12.00 -10.54 27.71
N ARG A 13 -11.33 -10.92 28.80
CA ARG A 13 -9.93 -10.58 29.08
C ARG A 13 -8.99 -10.94 27.92
N TYR A 14 -9.18 -12.08 27.26
CA TYR A 14 -8.35 -12.45 26.11
C TYR A 14 -8.63 -11.58 24.87
N GLN A 15 -9.85 -11.08 24.70
CA GLN A 15 -10.19 -10.13 23.61
C GLN A 15 -9.53 -8.76 23.82
N GLU A 16 -9.50 -8.28 25.06
CA GLU A 16 -8.77 -7.05 25.42
C GLU A 16 -7.28 -7.17 25.14
N ILE A 17 -6.69 -8.32 25.51
CA ILE A 17 -5.26 -8.60 25.26
C ILE A 17 -5.01 -8.69 23.74
N ALA A 18 -5.87 -9.37 22.98
CA ALA A 18 -5.75 -9.46 21.54
C ALA A 18 -5.80 -8.08 20.89
N ALA A 19 -6.72 -7.21 21.30
CA ALA A 19 -6.83 -5.83 20.80
C ALA A 19 -5.58 -4.99 21.12
N ARG A 20 -5.02 -5.11 22.35
CA ARG A 20 -3.79 -4.42 22.74
C ARG A 20 -2.58 -4.92 21.96
N LEU A 21 -2.44 -6.23 21.81
CA LEU A 21 -1.37 -6.83 20.99
C LEU A 21 -1.52 -6.43 19.52
N GLU A 22 -2.74 -6.36 19.01
CA GLU A 22 -3.00 -5.87 17.65
C GLU A 22 -2.50 -4.43 17.44
N GLN A 23 -2.73 -3.53 18.41
CA GLN A 23 -2.18 -2.17 18.36
C GLN A 23 -0.65 -2.17 18.42
N GLU A 24 -0.04 -2.98 19.27
CA GLU A 24 1.42 -3.10 19.33
C GLU A 24 1.99 -3.64 18.01
N LEU A 25 1.33 -4.64 17.41
CA LEU A 25 1.73 -5.19 16.10
C LEU A 25 1.71 -4.12 15.01
N ARG A 26 0.74 -3.21 15.03
CA ARG A 26 0.65 -2.10 14.06
C ARG A 26 1.81 -1.10 14.19
N HIS A 27 2.28 -0.82 15.41
CA HIS A 27 3.19 0.30 15.67
C HIS A 27 4.63 -0.12 15.97
N HIS A 28 4.86 -1.34 16.48
CA HIS A 28 6.16 -1.73 17.03
C HIS A 28 6.78 -2.98 16.40
N TYR A 29 6.04 -3.70 15.54
CA TYR A 29 6.54 -4.93 14.92
C TYR A 29 6.56 -4.82 13.41
N ARG A 30 7.52 -5.49 12.79
CA ARG A 30 7.62 -5.63 11.34
C ARG A 30 7.21 -7.04 10.92
N CYS A 31 6.79 -7.20 9.67
CA CYS A 31 6.62 -8.52 9.08
C CYS A 31 7.92 -9.32 9.18
N GLY A 32 7.82 -10.55 9.68
CA GLY A 32 8.98 -11.40 9.90
C GLY A 32 9.56 -11.34 11.32
N ASP A 33 9.15 -10.36 12.13
CA ASP A 33 9.50 -10.32 13.55
C ASP A 33 8.83 -11.47 14.30
N TYR A 34 9.37 -11.79 15.47
CA TYR A 34 8.75 -12.72 16.39
C TYR A 34 8.23 -11.98 17.62
N LEU A 35 7.04 -12.35 18.08
CA LEU A 35 6.55 -11.90 19.38
C LEU A 35 7.46 -12.46 20.49
N PRO A 36 7.57 -11.77 21.65
CA PRO A 36 8.19 -12.31 22.84
C PRO A 36 7.57 -13.66 23.22
N ALA A 37 8.33 -14.50 23.92
CA ALA A 37 7.84 -15.79 24.34
C ALA A 37 6.49 -15.69 25.08
N GLU A 38 5.58 -16.64 24.85
CA GLU A 38 4.23 -16.65 25.47
C GLU A 38 4.29 -16.47 26.99
N GLN A 39 5.33 -17.01 27.65
CA GLN A 39 5.52 -16.83 29.10
C GLN A 39 5.79 -15.37 29.47
N GLN A 40 6.63 -14.68 28.72
CA GLN A 40 6.96 -13.26 28.96
C GLN A 40 5.74 -12.37 28.73
N LEU A 41 4.98 -12.66 27.67
CA LEU A 41 3.74 -11.95 27.39
C LEU A 41 2.67 -12.21 28.47
N ALA A 42 2.54 -13.46 28.94
CA ALA A 42 1.59 -13.79 30.01
C ALA A 42 1.92 -13.02 31.29
N THR A 43 3.20 -12.96 31.66
CA THR A 43 3.67 -12.16 32.80
C THR A 43 3.40 -10.66 32.60
N ARG A 44 3.71 -10.11 31.40
CA ARG A 44 3.50 -8.70 31.09
C ARG A 44 2.04 -8.26 31.15
N PHE A 45 1.11 -9.13 30.74
CA PHE A 45 -0.33 -8.85 30.74
C PHE A 45 -1.02 -9.29 32.05
N ASP A 46 -0.26 -9.84 32.98
CA ASP A 46 -0.77 -10.38 34.23
C ASP A 46 -1.93 -11.37 34.06
N VAL A 47 -1.68 -12.39 33.23
CA VAL A 47 -2.65 -13.46 32.94
C VAL A 47 -1.98 -14.83 32.91
N ASN A 48 -2.78 -15.87 33.04
CA ASN A 48 -2.30 -17.23 32.83
C ASN A 48 -2.02 -17.50 31.34
N ARG A 49 -1.18 -18.51 31.06
CA ARG A 49 -0.80 -18.91 29.71
C ARG A 49 -1.98 -19.25 28.79
N HIS A 50 -3.03 -19.86 29.37
CA HIS A 50 -4.22 -20.24 28.61
C HIS A 50 -4.96 -19.01 28.07
N THR A 51 -5.15 -17.99 28.90
CA THR A 51 -5.79 -16.73 28.47
C THR A 51 -4.97 -16.02 27.39
N LEU A 52 -3.62 -15.98 27.55
CA LEU A 52 -2.76 -15.41 26.51
C LEU A 52 -2.82 -16.23 25.21
N ARG A 53 -2.79 -17.55 25.28
CA ARG A 53 -2.88 -18.41 24.08
C ARG A 53 -4.16 -18.17 23.31
N ARG A 54 -5.31 -17.99 23.99
CA ARG A 54 -6.57 -17.61 23.34
C ARG A 54 -6.51 -16.25 22.66
N ALA A 55 -5.82 -15.28 23.26
CA ALA A 55 -5.59 -13.98 22.63
C ALA A 55 -4.74 -14.11 21.35
N ILE A 56 -3.66 -14.91 21.41
CA ILE A 56 -2.82 -15.18 20.23
C ILE A 56 -3.59 -15.97 19.17
N ASP A 57 -4.42 -16.97 19.54
CA ASP A 57 -5.25 -17.72 18.60
C ASP A 57 -6.19 -16.79 17.83
N GLN A 58 -6.77 -15.79 18.49
CA GLN A 58 -7.60 -14.78 17.85
C GLN A 58 -6.79 -13.93 16.83
N LEU A 59 -5.53 -13.62 17.14
CA LEU A 59 -4.64 -12.93 16.20
C LEU A 59 -4.22 -13.82 15.04
N VAL A 60 -4.06 -15.12 15.26
CA VAL A 60 -3.82 -16.12 14.20
C VAL A 60 -5.03 -16.22 13.25
N GLU A 61 -6.24 -16.35 13.81
CA GLU A 61 -7.49 -16.38 13.03
C GLU A 61 -7.68 -15.13 12.18
N ARG A 62 -7.26 -13.98 12.70
CA ARG A 62 -7.30 -12.70 11.98
C ARG A 62 -6.10 -12.49 11.04
N GLY A 63 -5.18 -13.44 10.95
CA GLY A 63 -3.99 -13.34 10.07
C GLY A 63 -2.93 -12.34 10.50
N TRP A 64 -2.91 -11.89 11.77
CA TRP A 64 -1.86 -11.00 12.28
C TRP A 64 -0.55 -11.71 12.55
N VAL A 65 -0.64 -12.95 13.00
CA VAL A 65 0.51 -13.74 13.41
C VAL A 65 0.34 -15.20 12.98
N GLN A 66 1.45 -15.93 12.91
CA GLN A 66 1.48 -17.36 12.61
C GLN A 66 2.32 -18.09 13.66
N ARG A 67 1.81 -19.20 14.21
CA ARG A 67 2.64 -20.06 15.06
C ARG A 67 3.64 -20.86 14.20
N ARG A 68 4.89 -20.78 14.55
CA ARG A 68 5.97 -21.62 14.01
C ARG A 68 6.43 -22.58 15.09
N GLN A 69 6.16 -23.87 14.89
CA GLN A 69 6.48 -24.91 15.88
C GLN A 69 7.98 -24.87 16.22
N GLY A 70 8.30 -24.84 17.52
CA GLY A 70 9.67 -24.81 18.04
C GLY A 70 10.39 -23.47 17.89
N VAL A 71 9.82 -22.47 17.21
CA VAL A 71 10.44 -21.17 16.96
C VAL A 71 9.72 -20.03 17.70
N GLY A 72 8.39 -19.97 17.63
CA GLY A 72 7.63 -18.91 18.27
C GLY A 72 6.41 -18.44 17.45
N VAL A 73 5.97 -17.22 17.72
CA VAL A 73 4.84 -16.59 17.03
C VAL A 73 5.37 -15.52 16.08
N LEU A 74 5.32 -15.83 14.79
CA LEU A 74 5.79 -14.98 13.71
C LEU A 74 4.75 -13.90 13.41
N VAL A 75 5.17 -12.65 13.28
CA VAL A 75 4.34 -11.52 12.85
C VAL A 75 4.18 -11.57 11.34
N LEU A 76 2.93 -11.59 10.88
CA LEU A 76 2.57 -11.53 9.48
C LEU A 76 2.27 -10.08 9.09
N MET A 77 2.51 -9.74 7.83
CA MET A 77 2.05 -8.46 7.31
C MET A 77 0.56 -8.57 7.00
N ARG A 78 -0.25 -7.67 7.55
CA ARG A 78 -1.60 -7.48 7.04
C ARG A 78 -1.54 -6.66 5.77
N PRO A 79 -2.36 -7.02 4.79
CA PRO A 79 -2.58 -6.12 3.67
C PRO A 79 -3.04 -4.75 4.16
N ILE A 80 -2.48 -3.71 3.57
CA ILE A 80 -2.90 -2.33 3.78
C ILE A 80 -4.26 -2.18 3.10
N ASP A 81 -5.26 -1.75 3.84
CA ASP A 81 -6.54 -1.38 3.26
C ASP A 81 -6.40 -0.04 2.53
N TYR A 82 -6.56 -0.08 1.20
CA TYR A 82 -6.40 1.10 0.36
C TYR A 82 -7.74 1.46 -0.31
N PRO A 83 -8.42 2.53 0.16
CA PRO A 83 -9.67 2.97 -0.43
C PRO A 83 -9.44 3.48 -1.86
N LEU A 84 -10.19 2.92 -2.82
CA LEU A 84 -10.19 3.37 -4.21
C LEU A 84 -11.28 4.43 -4.42
N ASN A 85 -10.96 5.67 -4.08
CA ASN A 85 -11.82 6.81 -4.38
C ASN A 85 -11.09 7.85 -5.26
N ALA A 86 -11.82 8.86 -5.74
CA ALA A 86 -11.27 9.88 -6.65
C ALA A 86 -10.14 10.70 -6.01
N GLN A 87 -10.16 10.86 -4.70
CA GLN A 87 -9.21 11.68 -3.93
C GLN A 87 -8.16 10.85 -3.19
N ALA A 88 -8.17 9.51 -3.32
CA ALA A 88 -7.26 8.65 -2.59
C ALA A 88 -5.80 8.96 -2.92
N ARG A 89 -5.10 9.57 -1.97
CA ARG A 89 -3.66 9.86 -2.01
C ARG A 89 -2.94 8.79 -1.24
N PHE A 90 -2.12 8.01 -1.94
CA PHE A 90 -1.43 6.85 -1.38
C PHE A 90 -0.66 7.17 -0.08
N SER A 91 0.19 8.19 -0.10
CA SER A 91 1.00 8.53 1.06
C SER A 91 0.17 9.00 2.25
N GLN A 92 -0.88 9.80 2.01
CA GLN A 92 -1.74 10.32 3.05
C GLN A 92 -2.54 9.20 3.73
N ASN A 93 -3.15 8.31 2.94
CA ASN A 93 -3.89 7.16 3.49
C ASN A 93 -3.02 6.25 4.37
N LEU A 94 -1.75 6.07 4.00
CA LEU A 94 -0.81 5.27 4.80
C LEU A 94 -0.39 5.96 6.09
N LEU A 95 -0.14 7.28 6.04
CA LEU A 95 0.18 8.08 7.23
C LEU A 95 -0.99 8.07 8.23
N GLU A 96 -2.22 8.21 7.74
CA GLU A 96 -3.44 8.15 8.57
C GLU A 96 -3.61 6.78 9.24
N GLN A 97 -3.11 5.71 8.61
CA GLN A 97 -3.08 4.36 9.17
C GLN A 97 -1.84 4.10 10.06
N GLY A 98 -1.04 5.13 10.38
CA GLY A 98 0.14 5.02 11.23
C GLY A 98 1.34 4.33 10.57
N SER A 99 1.35 4.24 9.25
CA SER A 99 2.46 3.68 8.48
C SER A 99 3.42 4.79 8.02
N ASP A 100 4.70 4.44 7.82
CA ASP A 100 5.72 5.35 7.28
C ASP A 100 5.95 5.07 5.79
N PRO A 101 5.25 5.80 4.89
CA PRO A 101 5.42 5.64 3.45
C PRO A 101 6.62 6.44 2.96
N THR A 102 7.51 5.78 2.22
CA THR A 102 8.60 6.43 1.51
C THR A 102 8.50 6.17 0.01
N SER A 103 9.02 7.10 -0.79
CA SER A 103 9.07 6.97 -2.24
C SER A 103 10.42 7.48 -2.72
N GLU A 104 11.11 6.69 -3.53
CA GLU A 104 12.37 7.04 -4.16
C GLU A 104 12.26 6.96 -5.69
N LYS A 105 12.94 7.86 -6.38
CA LYS A 105 13.04 7.85 -7.83
C LYS A 105 14.04 6.81 -8.32
N LEU A 106 13.60 5.90 -9.18
CA LEU A 106 14.46 4.94 -9.89
C LEU A 106 14.84 5.41 -11.29
N LEU A 107 13.95 6.17 -11.95
CA LEU A 107 14.12 6.64 -13.32
C LEU A 107 13.40 7.97 -13.52
N SER A 108 13.98 8.87 -14.32
CA SER A 108 13.32 10.06 -14.85
C SER A 108 13.93 10.38 -16.20
N VAL A 109 13.14 10.21 -17.29
CA VAL A 109 13.61 10.39 -18.66
C VAL A 109 12.50 10.91 -19.57
N LEU A 110 12.90 11.56 -20.67
CA LEU A 110 12.06 11.77 -21.84
C LEU A 110 12.22 10.56 -22.75
N ARG A 111 11.12 10.00 -23.24
CA ARG A 111 11.16 8.85 -24.16
C ARG A 111 9.97 8.83 -25.10
N PRO A 112 10.06 8.13 -26.24
CA PRO A 112 8.92 7.87 -27.10
C PRO A 112 7.81 7.08 -26.38
N ALA A 113 6.56 7.49 -26.56
CA ALA A 113 5.38 6.78 -26.07
C ALA A 113 5.23 5.44 -26.80
N SER A 114 5.02 4.37 -26.03
CA SER A 114 4.58 3.08 -26.57
C SER A 114 3.09 3.13 -26.90
N ALA A 115 2.58 2.20 -27.70
CA ALA A 115 1.20 2.16 -28.15
C ALA A 115 0.18 2.37 -27.00
N HIS A 116 0.34 1.66 -25.88
CA HIS A 116 -0.60 1.78 -24.75
C HIS A 116 -0.46 3.10 -23.96
N VAL A 117 0.71 3.74 -23.96
CA VAL A 117 0.90 5.08 -23.38
C VAL A 117 0.28 6.13 -24.28
N ALA A 118 0.50 6.02 -25.59
CA ALA A 118 -0.08 6.89 -26.60
C ALA A 118 -1.62 6.84 -26.57
N GLU A 119 -2.21 5.63 -26.51
CA GLU A 119 -3.66 5.42 -26.34
C GLU A 119 -4.20 6.12 -25.08
N ALA A 120 -3.48 6.02 -23.96
CA ALA A 120 -3.92 6.61 -22.68
C ALA A 120 -4.02 8.14 -22.74
N PHE A 121 -3.19 8.81 -23.54
CA PHE A 121 -3.16 10.25 -23.71
C PHE A 121 -3.89 10.75 -24.97
N GLY A 122 -4.27 9.85 -25.90
CA GLY A 122 -4.81 10.23 -27.22
C GLY A 122 -3.79 10.92 -28.12
N ILE A 123 -2.51 10.55 -28.02
CA ILE A 123 -1.39 11.03 -28.86
C ILE A 123 -0.90 9.92 -29.80
N ASN A 124 0.00 10.24 -30.74
CA ASN A 124 0.59 9.23 -31.61
C ASN A 124 1.67 8.41 -30.90
N GLU A 125 1.78 7.13 -31.28
CA GLU A 125 2.90 6.30 -30.85
C GLU A 125 4.22 6.93 -31.32
N GLY A 126 5.23 6.96 -30.44
CA GLY A 126 6.51 7.58 -30.71
C GLY A 126 6.61 9.06 -30.33
N GLU A 127 5.51 9.74 -30.04
CA GLU A 127 5.57 11.08 -29.48
C GLU A 127 6.25 11.06 -28.09
N ASN A 128 7.02 12.11 -27.78
CA ASN A 128 7.78 12.16 -26.52
C ASN A 128 6.85 12.35 -25.33
N VAL A 129 7.09 11.55 -24.29
CA VAL A 129 6.46 11.66 -22.98
C VAL A 129 7.52 11.66 -21.88
N ILE A 130 7.17 12.26 -20.75
CA ILE A 130 7.96 12.16 -19.53
C ILE A 130 7.64 10.81 -18.89
N HIS A 131 8.65 10.05 -18.51
CA HIS A 131 8.52 8.79 -17.80
C HIS A 131 9.34 8.85 -16.51
N LEU A 132 8.65 8.75 -15.37
CA LEU A 132 9.27 8.52 -14.08
C LEU A 132 8.94 7.12 -13.59
N ARG A 133 9.91 6.47 -12.95
CA ARG A 133 9.66 5.25 -12.18
C ARG A 133 10.05 5.48 -10.74
N THR A 134 9.15 5.12 -9.84
CA THR A 134 9.36 5.20 -8.39
C THR A 134 9.22 3.84 -7.73
N LEU A 135 9.97 3.61 -6.67
CA LEU A 135 9.78 2.52 -5.73
C LEU A 135 9.18 3.09 -4.45
N ARG A 136 8.04 2.56 -4.04
CA ARG A 136 7.40 2.92 -2.78
C ARG A 136 7.60 1.84 -1.74
N ARG A 137 7.94 2.27 -0.54
CA ARG A 137 8.10 1.41 0.64
C ARG A 137 7.14 1.84 1.73
N VAL A 138 6.80 0.91 2.59
CA VAL A 138 6.04 1.15 3.81
C VAL A 138 6.77 0.49 4.96
N ASN A 139 7.12 1.28 5.98
CA ASN A 139 7.94 0.82 7.11
C ASN A 139 9.25 0.14 6.66
N GLY A 140 9.87 0.66 5.60
CA GLY A 140 11.10 0.13 5.01
C GLY A 140 10.92 -1.07 4.07
N VAL A 141 9.72 -1.67 3.98
CA VAL A 141 9.44 -2.82 3.11
C VAL A 141 8.94 -2.35 1.74
N ALA A 142 9.52 -2.87 0.64
CA ALA A 142 9.11 -2.54 -0.71
C ALA A 142 7.67 -2.99 -0.96
N LEU A 143 6.80 -2.06 -1.36
CA LEU A 143 5.38 -2.30 -1.60
C LEU A 143 5.04 -2.30 -3.08
N CYS A 144 5.41 -1.25 -3.82
CA CYS A 144 5.06 -1.14 -5.22
C CYS A 144 6.07 -0.36 -6.06
N LEU A 145 6.15 -0.73 -7.33
CA LEU A 145 6.82 0.03 -8.40
C LEU A 145 5.74 0.79 -9.16
N ILE A 146 5.96 2.08 -9.42
CA ILE A 146 5.02 2.88 -10.20
C ILE A 146 5.76 3.53 -11.37
N ASP A 147 5.27 3.27 -12.58
CA ASP A 147 5.61 4.02 -13.77
C ASP A 147 4.60 5.14 -13.94
N HIS A 148 5.06 6.38 -13.93
CA HIS A 148 4.29 7.59 -14.15
C HIS A 148 4.63 8.16 -15.53
N TYR A 149 3.62 8.44 -16.33
CA TYR A 149 3.77 9.04 -17.65
C TYR A 149 3.01 10.37 -17.70
N PHE A 150 3.61 11.38 -18.37
CA PHE A 150 3.01 12.68 -18.63
C PHE A 150 3.28 13.08 -20.07
N ALA A 151 2.23 13.48 -20.81
CA ALA A 151 2.35 13.95 -22.18
C ALA A 151 2.71 15.45 -22.26
N ASP A 152 2.35 16.22 -21.23
CA ASP A 152 2.68 17.65 -21.16
C ASP A 152 4.16 17.85 -20.78
N LEU A 153 5.00 18.09 -21.78
CA LEU A 153 6.44 18.27 -21.57
C LEU A 153 6.79 19.53 -20.75
N ARG A 154 5.84 20.45 -20.53
CA ARG A 154 6.05 21.61 -19.63
C ARG A 154 6.27 21.19 -18.18
N PHE A 155 5.90 19.97 -17.81
CA PHE A 155 6.16 19.44 -16.47
C PHE A 155 7.62 18.96 -16.30
N TRP A 156 8.37 18.77 -17.40
CA TRP A 156 9.72 18.22 -17.35
C TRP A 156 10.69 18.97 -16.41
N PRO A 157 10.80 20.31 -16.44
CA PRO A 157 11.73 21.03 -15.56
C PRO A 157 11.51 20.75 -14.07
N VAL A 158 10.26 20.46 -13.66
CA VAL A 158 9.91 20.13 -12.28
C VAL A 158 10.10 18.63 -12.01
N LEU A 159 9.55 17.78 -12.89
CA LEU A 159 9.57 16.32 -12.69
C LEU A 159 10.97 15.71 -12.72
N GLN A 160 11.90 16.26 -13.51
CA GLN A 160 13.29 15.81 -13.51
C GLN A 160 13.98 16.00 -12.17
N THR A 161 13.56 17.01 -11.36
CA THR A 161 14.14 17.29 -10.03
C THR A 161 13.55 16.41 -8.93
N PHE A 162 12.46 15.68 -9.18
CA PHE A 162 11.88 14.76 -8.21
C PHE A 162 12.93 13.74 -7.75
N SER A 163 13.03 13.52 -6.45
CA SER A 163 13.95 12.54 -5.85
C SER A 163 13.23 11.59 -4.91
N HIS A 164 12.37 12.12 -4.06
CA HIS A 164 11.65 11.38 -3.02
C HIS A 164 10.34 12.09 -2.63
N GLY A 165 9.51 11.42 -1.85
CA GLY A 165 8.26 11.98 -1.33
C GLY A 165 7.07 11.80 -2.27
N SER A 166 6.10 12.70 -2.20
CA SER A 166 4.88 12.67 -3.00
C SER A 166 5.07 13.41 -4.33
N LEU A 167 4.95 12.68 -5.45
CA LEU A 167 5.00 13.28 -6.78
C LEU A 167 3.83 14.24 -7.04
N HIS A 168 2.64 13.90 -6.55
CA HIS A 168 1.45 14.74 -6.71
C HIS A 168 1.56 16.03 -5.88
N ASP A 169 2.17 15.98 -4.68
CA ASP A 169 2.41 17.18 -3.88
C ASP A 169 3.43 18.09 -4.59
N LEU A 170 4.49 17.53 -5.18
CA LEU A 170 5.43 18.30 -5.99
C LEU A 170 4.75 19.03 -7.16
N LEU A 171 3.84 18.36 -7.87
CA LEU A 171 3.09 18.97 -8.98
C LEU A 171 2.16 20.08 -8.50
N ARG A 172 1.45 19.85 -7.38
CA ARG A 172 0.60 20.87 -6.77
C ARG A 172 1.41 22.08 -6.31
N ASP A 173 2.49 21.86 -5.57
CA ASP A 173 3.24 22.92 -4.91
C ASP A 173 4.10 23.74 -5.90
N ARG A 174 4.52 23.15 -7.02
CA ARG A 174 5.42 23.80 -7.99
C ARG A 174 4.72 24.27 -9.27
N LEU A 175 3.61 23.66 -9.63
CA LEU A 175 2.94 23.91 -10.92
C LEU A 175 1.46 24.23 -10.76
N ASP A 176 0.94 24.26 -9.52
CA ASP A 176 -0.49 24.44 -9.24
C ASP A 176 -1.36 23.42 -10.03
N VAL A 177 -0.85 22.17 -10.10
CA VAL A 177 -1.52 21.06 -10.79
C VAL A 177 -2.04 20.07 -9.78
N GLU A 178 -3.35 20.08 -9.60
CA GLU A 178 -4.05 19.06 -8.82
C GLU A 178 -4.56 17.95 -9.73
N LEU A 179 -4.19 16.71 -9.39
CA LEU A 179 -4.56 15.51 -10.15
C LEU A 179 -5.70 14.77 -9.46
N THR A 180 -6.76 14.53 -10.21
CA THR A 180 -7.93 13.75 -9.77
C THR A 180 -8.02 12.46 -10.58
N ARG A 181 -8.30 11.36 -9.89
CA ARG A 181 -8.45 10.04 -10.50
C ARG A 181 -9.73 9.96 -11.31
N VAL A 182 -9.60 9.62 -12.60
CA VAL A 182 -10.72 9.49 -13.53
C VAL A 182 -11.10 8.03 -13.75
N ARG A 183 -10.08 7.17 -13.91
CA ARG A 183 -10.31 5.75 -14.21
C ARG A 183 -9.21 4.90 -13.60
N THR A 184 -9.60 3.79 -13.00
CA THR A 184 -8.68 2.75 -12.54
C THR A 184 -9.08 1.40 -13.12
N LYS A 185 -8.07 0.67 -13.66
CA LYS A 185 -8.21 -0.73 -14.07
C LYS A 185 -7.26 -1.57 -13.24
N ILE A 186 -7.77 -2.63 -12.62
CA ILE A 186 -6.97 -3.56 -11.81
C ILE A 186 -6.94 -4.90 -12.52
N SER A 187 -5.76 -5.49 -12.60
CA SER A 187 -5.53 -6.86 -13.07
C SER A 187 -4.43 -7.50 -12.24
N ALA A 188 -4.28 -8.81 -12.33
CA ALA A 188 -3.22 -9.53 -11.63
C ALA A 188 -2.29 -10.19 -12.64
N ARG A 189 -0.99 -10.27 -12.29
CA ARG A 189 0.01 -11.04 -13.02
C ARG A 189 1.14 -11.47 -12.09
N ARG A 190 1.99 -12.35 -12.59
CA ARG A 190 3.20 -12.76 -11.86
C ARG A 190 4.33 -11.75 -12.07
N ALA A 191 5.15 -11.59 -11.02
CA ALA A 191 6.34 -10.74 -11.06
C ALA A 191 7.39 -11.29 -12.04
N GLN A 192 8.01 -10.40 -12.79
CA GLN A 192 9.19 -10.72 -13.59
C GLN A 192 10.47 -10.59 -12.74
N ALA A 193 11.58 -11.18 -13.17
CA ALA A 193 12.82 -11.24 -12.41
C ALA A 193 13.34 -9.85 -11.95
N LYS A 194 13.27 -8.82 -12.83
CA LYS A 194 13.68 -7.46 -12.47
C LYS A 194 12.77 -6.83 -11.41
N GLU A 195 11.47 -7.08 -11.50
CA GLU A 195 10.48 -6.58 -10.55
C GLU A 195 10.61 -7.28 -9.20
N SER A 196 10.79 -8.60 -9.23
CA SER A 196 11.03 -9.39 -8.02
C SER A 196 12.24 -8.89 -7.24
N LYS A 197 13.33 -8.55 -7.93
CA LYS A 197 14.53 -7.99 -7.31
C LYS A 197 14.27 -6.63 -6.66
N LEU A 198 13.55 -5.73 -7.35
CA LEU A 198 13.24 -4.38 -6.84
C LEU A 198 12.23 -4.41 -5.70
N LEU A 199 11.25 -5.31 -5.77
CA LEU A 199 10.21 -5.47 -4.74
C LEU A 199 10.63 -6.42 -3.61
N GLU A 200 11.83 -7.01 -3.69
CA GLU A 200 12.36 -7.92 -2.66
C GLU A 200 11.43 -9.12 -2.39
N ILE A 201 10.88 -9.70 -3.47
CA ILE A 201 9.93 -10.83 -3.42
C ILE A 201 10.43 -12.01 -4.23
N PRO A 202 9.91 -13.23 -3.98
CA PRO A 202 10.22 -14.38 -4.82
C PRO A 202 9.86 -14.16 -6.30
N ASN A 203 10.62 -14.79 -7.19
CA ASN A 203 10.24 -14.82 -8.61
C ASN A 203 8.84 -15.41 -8.76
N MET A 204 8.07 -14.84 -9.72
CA MET A 204 6.71 -15.27 -10.01
C MET A 204 5.69 -15.00 -8.88
N ALA A 205 6.04 -14.25 -7.84
CA ALA A 205 5.08 -13.80 -6.83
C ALA A 205 3.92 -13.02 -7.48
N PRO A 206 2.69 -13.10 -6.94
CA PRO A 206 1.55 -12.39 -7.50
C PRO A 206 1.69 -10.87 -7.28
N LEU A 207 1.40 -10.11 -8.33
CA LEU A 207 1.32 -8.65 -8.31
C LEU A 207 -0.06 -8.20 -8.78
N LEU A 208 -0.58 -7.16 -8.14
CA LEU A 208 -1.70 -6.37 -8.65
C LEU A 208 -1.14 -5.29 -9.58
N CYS A 209 -1.60 -5.30 -10.82
CA CYS A 209 -1.27 -4.29 -11.81
C CYS A 209 -2.40 -3.27 -11.87
N VAL A 210 -2.17 -2.07 -11.34
CA VAL A 210 -3.16 -1.00 -11.26
C VAL A 210 -2.79 0.07 -12.29
N ARG A 211 -3.67 0.26 -13.28
CA ARG A 211 -3.52 1.31 -14.30
C ARG A 211 -4.50 2.43 -13.98
N THR A 212 -3.98 3.63 -13.83
CA THR A 212 -4.78 4.79 -13.45
C THR A 212 -4.61 5.92 -14.46
N LEU A 213 -5.72 6.53 -14.84
CA LEU A 213 -5.76 7.81 -15.53
C LEU A 213 -6.14 8.90 -14.54
N ASN A 214 -5.32 9.92 -14.46
CA ASN A 214 -5.60 11.13 -13.69
C ASN A 214 -5.74 12.32 -14.66
N SER A 215 -6.71 13.19 -14.38
CA SER A 215 -6.90 14.47 -15.08
C SER A 215 -6.59 15.63 -14.15
N ARG A 216 -6.39 16.82 -14.72
CA ARG A 216 -6.41 18.08 -13.95
C ARG A 216 -7.85 18.45 -13.67
N GLU A 217 -8.08 19.10 -12.53
CA GLU A 217 -9.38 19.63 -12.22
C GLU A 217 -9.91 20.55 -13.32
N GLY A 218 -11.16 20.35 -13.74
CA GLY A 218 -11.80 21.12 -14.82
C GLY A 218 -11.32 20.81 -16.23
N VAL A 219 -10.41 19.82 -16.43
CA VAL A 219 -9.87 19.44 -17.75
C VAL A 219 -10.17 17.99 -18.06
N SER A 220 -10.83 17.71 -19.18
CA SER A 220 -11.19 16.34 -19.60
C SER A 220 -10.01 15.51 -20.10
N LEU A 221 -8.84 16.13 -20.35
CA LEU A 221 -7.67 15.45 -20.88
C LEU A 221 -6.89 14.73 -19.78
N THR A 222 -6.39 13.54 -20.11
CA THR A 222 -5.47 12.80 -19.24
C THR A 222 -4.19 13.60 -19.01
N ALA A 223 -3.91 13.93 -17.75
CA ALA A 223 -2.68 14.63 -17.36
C ALA A 223 -1.58 13.66 -16.96
N GLU A 224 -1.95 12.57 -16.29
CA GLU A 224 -1.05 11.47 -15.89
C GLU A 224 -1.67 10.12 -16.23
N TYR A 225 -0.86 9.25 -16.80
CA TYR A 225 -1.12 7.81 -16.87
C TYR A 225 -0.12 7.10 -15.98
N SER A 226 -0.60 6.30 -15.03
CA SER A 226 0.29 5.54 -14.16
C SER A 226 0.00 4.05 -14.20
N VAL A 227 1.08 3.26 -14.08
CA VAL A 227 1.03 1.80 -13.96
C VAL A 227 1.75 1.39 -12.69
N SER A 228 1.01 0.96 -11.71
CA SER A 228 1.54 0.45 -10.44
C SER A 228 1.58 -1.07 -10.45
N LEU A 229 2.72 -1.63 -10.06
CA LEU A 229 2.92 -3.04 -9.80
C LEU A 229 3.07 -3.22 -8.30
N THR A 230 1.99 -3.62 -7.65
CA THR A 230 1.88 -3.67 -6.20
C THR A 230 1.87 -5.12 -5.73
N ARG A 231 2.57 -5.40 -4.65
CA ARG A 231 2.59 -6.71 -4.00
C ARG A 231 1.18 -7.08 -3.53
N ALA A 232 0.67 -8.21 -4.03
CA ALA A 232 -0.68 -8.67 -3.70
C ALA A 232 -0.83 -9.18 -2.25
N ASP A 233 0.30 -9.52 -1.61
CA ASP A 233 0.36 -9.94 -0.20
C ASP A 233 0.34 -8.77 0.80
N MET A 234 0.46 -7.52 0.31
CA MET A 234 0.60 -6.33 1.16
C MET A 234 -0.52 -5.31 1.03
N ILE A 235 -1.45 -5.46 0.09
CA ILE A 235 -2.51 -4.47 -0.16
C ILE A 235 -3.85 -5.13 -0.48
N GLU A 236 -4.91 -4.55 0.03
CA GLU A 236 -6.29 -4.79 -0.35
C GLU A 236 -6.89 -3.47 -0.86
N PHE A 237 -7.57 -3.53 -2.01
CA PHE A 237 -8.27 -2.36 -2.54
C PHE A 237 -9.74 -2.44 -2.18
N THR A 238 -10.21 -1.45 -1.42
CA THR A 238 -11.62 -1.35 -0.99
C THR A 238 -12.35 -0.30 -1.82
N MET A 239 -13.53 -0.66 -2.33
CA MET A 239 -14.47 0.24 -2.99
C MET A 239 -15.80 0.18 -2.23
N GLU A 240 -16.26 1.33 -1.76
CA GLU A 240 -17.60 1.48 -1.17
C GLU A 240 -18.58 2.03 -2.22
N HIS A 241 -19.81 1.54 -2.23
CA HIS A 241 -20.85 1.87 -3.22
C HIS A 241 -22.00 2.64 -2.57
#